data_e44c0dc456635b2373ff6d6403ec1ac8
#
_entry.id   e44c0dc456635b2373ff6d6403ec1ac8
#
_cell.length_a   1.000
_cell.length_b   1.000
_cell.length_c   1.000
_cell.angle_alpha   90.00
_cell.angle_beta   90.00
_cell.angle_gamma   90.00
#
_symmetry.space_group_name_H-M   'P 1'
#
loop_
_entity.id
_entity.type
_entity.pdbx_description
1 polymer ?
#
loop_
_entity_poly.entity_id
_entity_poly.type
_entity_poly.pdbx_seq_one_letter_code
_entity_poly.pdbx_strand_id
1 'polypeptide(L)'
;MKYNRFPKRDAIKNYFPLPNELFILGLNAAEISIYSYLLYLENRKTFQCWPSYKTIGKAVDMSQNTVRKYVLSLEDKALILTEPTAVYTKSGMKRNGSLLYTIRPIQEALDLFYARQMAWADEEAEKQRVEAKLAKLAPVSPSEPLCGALAGTDPAKDSLDGIEAVSYEERRTKGKAG
;
A
#
# COMPACT_ATOMS: atom_id res chain seq x y z
N MET A 1 -6.26 -32.29 43.05
CA MET A 1 -6.63 -31.58 41.80
C MET A 1 -5.81 -32.16 40.65
N LYS A 2 -6.42 -32.87 39.71
CA LYS A 2 -5.72 -33.34 38.49
C LYS A 2 -5.64 -32.14 37.55
N TYR A 3 -4.48 -31.50 37.46
CA TYR A 3 -4.23 -30.53 36.41
C TYR A 3 -4.38 -31.22 35.05
N ASN A 4 -5.38 -30.84 34.30
CA ASN A 4 -5.57 -31.27 32.91
C ASN A 4 -4.39 -30.67 32.10
N ARG A 5 -3.29 -31.44 32.01
CA ARG A 5 -2.17 -31.02 31.13
C ARG A 5 -2.66 -31.20 29.72
N PHE A 6 -2.98 -30.09 29.08
CA PHE A 6 -3.10 -30.09 27.61
C PHE A 6 -1.83 -30.73 27.05
N PRO A 7 -1.94 -31.72 26.15
CA PRO A 7 -0.76 -32.28 25.53
C PRO A 7 0.06 -31.15 24.95
N LYS A 8 1.33 -31.03 25.37
CA LYS A 8 2.23 -30.03 24.83
C LYS A 8 2.27 -30.25 23.32
N ARG A 9 1.69 -29.34 22.55
CA ARG A 9 1.84 -29.38 21.11
C ARG A 9 3.33 -29.29 20.82
N ASP A 10 3.82 -30.21 19.98
CA ASP A 10 5.19 -30.14 19.50
C ASP A 10 5.34 -28.82 18.71
N ALA A 11 5.97 -27.83 19.32
CA ALA A 11 6.13 -26.51 18.77
C ALA A 11 6.80 -26.55 17.40
N ILE A 12 7.73 -27.48 17.17
CA ILE A 12 8.46 -27.63 15.91
C ILE A 12 7.55 -28.12 14.79
N LYS A 13 6.53 -28.91 15.09
CA LYS A 13 5.62 -29.50 14.10
C LYS A 13 4.36 -28.67 13.85
N ASN A 14 3.95 -27.87 14.83
CA ASN A 14 2.63 -27.21 14.82
C ASN A 14 2.69 -25.71 14.66
N TYR A 15 3.86 -25.11 14.43
CA TYR A 15 3.99 -23.70 14.14
C TYR A 15 5.13 -23.44 13.15
N PHE A 16 5.07 -22.31 12.48
CA PHE A 16 6.15 -21.76 11.67
C PHE A 16 6.56 -20.39 12.23
N PRO A 17 7.85 -20.03 12.19
CA PRO A 17 8.31 -18.72 12.65
C PRO A 17 7.87 -17.62 11.68
N LEU A 18 7.41 -16.51 12.22
CA LEU A 18 7.12 -15.29 11.49
C LEU A 18 8.12 -14.22 11.94
N PRO A 19 8.85 -13.55 11.03
CA PRO A 19 9.77 -12.48 11.40
C PRO A 19 9.02 -11.32 12.06
N ASN A 20 9.52 -10.80 13.17
CA ASN A 20 8.93 -9.67 13.87
C ASN A 20 9.01 -8.37 13.06
N GLU A 21 10.02 -8.26 12.22
CA GLU A 21 10.31 -7.14 11.33
C GLU A 21 9.20 -6.83 10.32
N LEU A 22 8.32 -7.79 10.05
CA LEU A 22 7.16 -7.59 9.16
C LEU A 22 6.27 -6.43 9.57
N PHE A 23 6.17 -6.17 10.88
CA PHE A 23 5.35 -5.07 11.40
C PHE A 23 6.00 -3.69 11.21
N ILE A 24 7.32 -3.65 10.95
CA ILE A 24 8.06 -2.42 10.67
C ILE A 24 7.96 -2.05 9.17
N LEU A 25 7.85 -3.04 8.28
CA LEU A 25 7.86 -2.87 6.83
C LEU A 25 6.60 -2.22 6.24
N GLY A 26 5.64 -1.81 7.07
CA GLY A 26 4.40 -1.17 6.62
C GLY A 26 3.52 -2.08 5.76
N LEU A 27 3.48 -3.36 6.07
CA LEU A 27 2.62 -4.34 5.40
C LEU A 27 1.17 -4.19 5.88
N ASN A 28 0.22 -4.33 4.96
CA ASN A 28 -1.18 -4.42 5.34
C ASN A 28 -1.54 -5.85 5.78
N ALA A 29 -2.70 -6.01 6.43
CA ALA A 29 -3.17 -7.30 6.95
C ALA A 29 -3.27 -8.39 5.86
N ALA A 30 -3.63 -8.03 4.63
CA ALA A 30 -3.72 -8.96 3.51
C ALA A 30 -2.34 -9.44 3.05
N GLU A 31 -1.37 -8.55 2.99
CA GLU A 31 0.04 -8.88 2.68
C GLU A 31 0.63 -9.81 3.74
N ILE A 32 0.43 -9.49 5.03
CA ILE A 32 0.89 -10.32 6.14
C ILE A 32 0.25 -11.71 6.07
N SER A 33 -1.06 -11.81 5.79
CA SER A 33 -1.76 -13.08 5.67
C SER A 33 -1.23 -13.93 4.53
N ILE A 34 -1.01 -13.34 3.34
CA ILE A 34 -0.47 -14.04 2.18
C ILE A 34 0.97 -14.48 2.44
N TYR A 35 1.82 -13.59 2.96
CA TYR A 35 3.21 -13.90 3.27
C TYR A 35 3.33 -15.01 4.32
N SER A 36 2.52 -14.95 5.38
CA SER A 36 2.45 -15.99 6.40
C SER A 36 2.05 -17.34 5.82
N TYR A 37 1.09 -17.36 4.88
CA TYR A 37 0.69 -18.59 4.21
C TYR A 37 1.79 -19.16 3.30
N LEU A 38 2.55 -18.31 2.61
CA LEU A 38 3.71 -18.74 1.83
C LEU A 38 4.80 -19.34 2.72
N LEU A 39 5.12 -18.70 3.87
CA LEU A 39 6.04 -19.24 4.88
C LEU A 39 5.58 -20.58 5.46
N TYR A 40 4.27 -20.75 5.65
CA TYR A 40 3.72 -22.04 6.09
C TYR A 40 3.94 -23.16 5.06
N LEU A 41 3.88 -22.82 3.76
CA LEU A 41 4.02 -23.79 2.66
C LEU A 41 5.47 -23.98 2.21
N GLU A 42 6.39 -23.12 2.61
CA GLU A 42 7.77 -23.17 2.14
C GLU A 42 8.49 -24.47 2.50
N ASN A 43 9.36 -24.90 1.61
CA ASN A 43 10.35 -25.91 1.93
C ASN A 43 11.52 -25.23 2.65
N ARG A 44 11.71 -25.54 3.93
CA ARG A 44 12.77 -24.95 4.78
C ARG A 44 14.22 -25.14 4.28
N LYS A 45 14.45 -26.01 3.30
CA LYS A 45 15.77 -26.21 2.70
C LYS A 45 16.01 -25.31 1.48
N THR A 46 14.96 -25.10 0.69
CA THR A 46 15.02 -24.32 -0.57
C THR A 46 14.40 -22.95 -0.46
N PHE A 47 13.63 -22.69 0.61
CA PHE A 47 12.84 -21.47 0.81
C PHE A 47 11.85 -21.22 -0.33
N GLN A 48 11.36 -22.28 -0.95
CA GLN A 48 10.51 -22.22 -2.14
C GLN A 48 9.18 -22.92 -1.91
N CYS A 49 8.13 -22.38 -2.53
CA CYS A 49 6.82 -23.00 -2.63
C CYS A 49 6.16 -22.59 -3.94
N TRP A 50 5.11 -23.32 -4.39
CA TRP A 50 4.42 -23.06 -5.64
C TRP A 50 2.90 -23.23 -5.57
N PRO A 51 2.23 -22.58 -4.61
CA PRO A 51 0.78 -22.58 -4.56
C PRO A 51 0.19 -21.77 -5.72
N SER A 52 -0.98 -22.19 -6.22
CA SER A 52 -1.74 -21.37 -7.17
C SER A 52 -2.41 -20.19 -6.46
N TYR A 53 -2.70 -19.09 -7.18
CA TYR A 53 -3.49 -17.98 -6.62
C TYR A 53 -4.84 -18.42 -6.06
N LYS A 54 -5.46 -19.43 -6.68
CA LYS A 54 -6.70 -20.04 -6.18
C LYS A 54 -6.50 -20.72 -4.82
N THR A 55 -5.38 -21.41 -4.65
CA THR A 55 -5.03 -22.09 -3.39
C THR A 55 -4.78 -21.07 -2.29
N ILE A 56 -3.97 -20.05 -2.58
CA ILE A 56 -3.71 -18.95 -1.64
C ILE A 56 -5.04 -18.26 -1.26
N GLY A 57 -5.85 -17.87 -2.26
CA GLY A 57 -7.11 -17.16 -2.04
C GLY A 57 -8.09 -17.94 -1.15
N LYS A 58 -8.16 -19.27 -1.32
CA LYS A 58 -8.98 -20.12 -0.44
C LYS A 58 -8.46 -20.16 1.01
N ALA A 59 -7.15 -20.11 1.20
CA ALA A 59 -6.56 -20.18 2.54
C ALA A 59 -6.70 -18.88 3.33
N VAL A 60 -6.63 -17.73 2.63
CA VAL A 60 -6.69 -16.39 3.24
C VAL A 60 -8.03 -15.67 3.02
N ASP A 61 -9.02 -16.39 2.48
CA ASP A 61 -10.37 -15.88 2.15
C ASP A 61 -10.36 -14.62 1.26
N MET A 62 -9.60 -14.71 0.15
CA MET A 62 -9.45 -13.62 -0.81
C MET A 62 -9.67 -14.06 -2.25
N SER A 63 -10.13 -13.14 -3.10
CA SER A 63 -10.23 -13.39 -4.54
C SER A 63 -8.86 -13.57 -5.19
N GLN A 64 -8.79 -14.32 -6.31
CA GLN A 64 -7.53 -14.53 -7.04
C GLN A 64 -6.90 -13.22 -7.54
N ASN A 65 -7.72 -12.24 -7.93
CA ASN A 65 -7.25 -10.93 -8.38
C ASN A 65 -6.64 -10.14 -7.22
N THR A 66 -7.25 -10.22 -6.03
CA THR A 66 -6.74 -9.62 -4.80
C THR A 66 -5.40 -10.23 -4.41
N VAL A 67 -5.30 -11.58 -4.42
CA VAL A 67 -4.06 -12.29 -4.17
C VAL A 67 -2.96 -11.86 -5.15
N ARG A 68 -3.26 -11.81 -6.45
CA ARG A 68 -2.29 -11.36 -7.48
C ARG A 68 -1.75 -9.96 -7.16
N LYS A 69 -2.64 -9.02 -6.81
CA LYS A 69 -2.24 -7.64 -6.45
C LYS A 69 -1.26 -7.63 -5.28
N TYR A 70 -1.55 -8.38 -4.22
CA TYR A 70 -0.70 -8.39 -3.03
C TYR A 70 0.58 -9.20 -3.19
N VAL A 71 0.57 -10.24 -4.03
CA VAL A 71 1.80 -10.95 -4.42
C VAL A 71 2.78 -9.99 -5.12
N LEU A 72 2.31 -9.18 -6.07
CA LEU A 72 3.13 -8.16 -6.73
C LEU A 72 3.64 -7.11 -5.73
N SER A 73 2.82 -6.72 -4.76
CA SER A 73 3.23 -5.79 -3.70
C SER A 73 4.30 -6.37 -2.78
N LEU A 74 4.20 -7.66 -2.43
CA LEU A 74 5.23 -8.36 -1.64
C LEU A 74 6.55 -8.50 -2.41
N GLU A 75 6.49 -8.72 -3.72
CA GLU A 75 7.65 -8.76 -4.60
C GLU A 75 8.33 -7.38 -4.71
N ASP A 76 7.54 -6.31 -4.87
CA ASP A 76 8.05 -4.93 -4.86
C ASP A 76 8.74 -4.55 -3.53
N LYS A 77 8.29 -5.12 -2.42
CA LYS A 77 8.90 -4.97 -1.09
C LYS A 77 10.08 -5.92 -0.84
N ALA A 78 10.52 -6.67 -1.85
CA ALA A 78 11.63 -7.62 -1.78
C ALA A 78 11.46 -8.74 -0.74
N LEU A 79 10.23 -9.09 -0.36
CA LEU A 79 9.94 -10.19 0.56
C LEU A 79 9.92 -11.54 -0.14
N ILE A 80 9.52 -11.56 -1.40
CA ILE A 80 9.43 -12.76 -2.24
C ILE A 80 9.97 -12.45 -3.64
N LEU A 81 10.39 -13.52 -4.33
CA LEU A 81 10.65 -13.50 -5.77
C LEU A 81 9.69 -14.46 -6.43
N THR A 82 9.10 -14.06 -7.57
CA THR A 82 8.19 -14.91 -8.32
C THR A 82 8.76 -15.31 -9.66
N GLU A 83 8.69 -16.60 -10.01
CA GLU A 83 9.15 -17.12 -11.28
C GLU A 83 8.03 -17.92 -11.95
N PRO A 84 7.78 -17.71 -13.26
CA PRO A 84 6.80 -18.49 -13.99
C PRO A 84 7.30 -19.92 -14.20
N THR A 85 6.44 -20.91 -13.90
CA THR A 85 6.75 -22.31 -14.19
C THR A 85 5.98 -22.78 -15.41
N ALA A 86 6.54 -23.77 -16.12
CA ALA A 86 5.90 -24.44 -17.24
C ALA A 86 5.74 -25.92 -16.94
N VAL A 87 4.57 -26.45 -17.27
CA VAL A 87 4.26 -27.87 -17.16
C VAL A 87 4.04 -28.44 -18.55
N TYR A 88 4.69 -29.55 -18.85
CA TYR A 88 4.46 -30.28 -20.10
C TYR A 88 3.39 -31.35 -19.87
N THR A 89 2.35 -31.35 -20.69
CA THR A 89 1.33 -32.40 -20.66
C THR A 89 1.86 -33.69 -21.23
N LYS A 90 1.21 -34.82 -20.97
CA LYS A 90 1.56 -36.12 -21.57
C LYS A 90 1.60 -36.08 -23.10
N SER A 91 0.88 -35.16 -23.73
CA SER A 91 0.88 -34.91 -25.20
C SER A 91 2.01 -33.98 -25.65
N GLY A 92 2.97 -33.62 -24.81
CA GLY A 92 4.09 -32.74 -25.15
C GLY A 92 3.75 -31.24 -25.21
N MET A 93 2.50 -30.83 -24.97
CA MET A 93 2.13 -29.42 -24.98
C MET A 93 2.61 -28.71 -23.72
N LYS A 94 3.26 -27.56 -23.89
CA LYS A 94 3.66 -26.66 -22.82
C LYS A 94 2.45 -25.88 -22.31
N ARG A 95 2.19 -25.92 -21.00
CA ARG A 95 1.19 -25.10 -20.32
C ARG A 95 1.83 -24.30 -19.21
N ASN A 96 1.29 -23.12 -18.93
CA ASN A 96 1.72 -22.33 -17.78
C ASN A 96 1.35 -23.08 -16.49
N GLY A 97 2.35 -23.27 -15.64
CA GLY A 97 2.18 -23.82 -14.28
C GLY A 97 1.81 -22.76 -13.25
N SER A 98 1.80 -23.15 -11.99
CA SER A 98 1.74 -22.19 -10.88
C SER A 98 3.03 -21.38 -10.82
N LEU A 99 3.00 -20.19 -10.23
CA LEU A 99 4.23 -19.45 -9.95
C LEU A 99 5.07 -20.20 -8.90
N LEU A 100 6.37 -20.17 -9.08
CA LEU A 100 7.33 -20.52 -8.04
C LEU A 100 7.59 -19.27 -7.21
N TYR A 101 7.39 -19.38 -5.91
CA TYR A 101 7.68 -18.32 -4.93
C TYR A 101 8.96 -18.70 -4.20
N THR A 102 9.94 -17.83 -4.21
CA THR A 102 11.16 -17.93 -3.40
C THR A 102 11.07 -16.88 -2.30
N ILE A 103 11.08 -17.32 -1.04
CA ILE A 103 11.09 -16.41 0.11
C ILE A 103 12.51 -15.82 0.23
N ARG A 104 12.60 -14.49 0.22
CA ARG A 104 13.87 -13.79 0.35
C ARG A 104 14.23 -13.56 1.82
N PRO A 105 15.51 -13.39 2.16
CA PRO A 105 15.93 -12.98 3.49
C PRO A 105 15.26 -11.66 3.89
N ILE A 106 14.71 -11.60 5.10
CA ILE A 106 13.98 -10.40 5.59
C ILE A 106 14.88 -9.16 5.59
N GLN A 107 16.20 -9.35 5.72
CA GLN A 107 17.16 -8.25 5.72
C GLN A 107 17.12 -7.44 4.41
N GLU A 108 16.93 -8.11 3.27
CA GLU A 108 16.84 -7.44 1.97
C GLU A 108 15.62 -6.51 1.88
N ALA A 109 14.49 -6.95 2.46
CA ALA A 109 13.29 -6.13 2.54
C ALA A 109 13.47 -4.93 3.48
N LEU A 110 14.17 -5.10 4.60
CA LEU A 110 14.51 -4.03 5.53
C LEU A 110 15.45 -3.00 4.88
N ASP A 111 16.50 -3.46 4.21
CA ASP A 111 17.45 -2.58 3.54
C ASP A 111 16.76 -1.75 2.46
N LEU A 112 15.89 -2.35 1.67
CA LEU A 112 15.08 -1.65 0.68
C LEU A 112 14.11 -0.65 1.31
N PHE A 113 13.47 -1.02 2.41
CA PHE A 113 12.54 -0.16 3.15
C PHE A 113 13.26 1.08 3.69
N TYR A 114 14.40 0.92 4.35
CA TYR A 114 15.17 2.05 4.87
C TYR A 114 15.75 2.90 3.75
N ALA A 115 16.23 2.31 2.66
CA ALA A 115 16.69 3.06 1.50
C ALA A 115 15.58 3.93 0.90
N ARG A 116 14.36 3.42 0.78
CA ARG A 116 13.18 4.19 0.32
C ARG A 116 12.81 5.30 1.30
N GLN A 117 12.88 5.06 2.61
CA GLN A 117 12.62 6.10 3.61
C GLN A 117 13.64 7.23 3.56
N MET A 118 14.93 6.91 3.43
CA MET A 118 15.99 7.91 3.30
C MET A 118 15.82 8.75 2.02
N ALA A 119 15.57 8.09 0.88
CA ALA A 119 15.33 8.79 -0.38
C ALA A 119 14.11 9.73 -0.30
N TRP A 120 13.05 9.30 0.35
CA TRP A 120 11.87 10.15 0.58
C TRP A 120 12.19 11.36 1.48
N ALA A 121 12.95 11.16 2.56
CA ALA A 121 13.36 12.24 3.46
C ALA A 121 14.26 13.26 2.76
N ASP A 122 15.19 12.80 1.91
CA ASP A 122 16.05 13.67 1.11
C ASP A 122 15.25 14.49 0.09
N GLU A 123 14.29 13.87 -0.59
CA GLU A 123 13.38 14.54 -1.53
C GLU A 123 12.51 15.60 -0.83
N GLU A 124 12.00 15.30 0.36
CA GLU A 124 11.22 16.24 1.16
C GLU A 124 12.06 17.43 1.62
N ALA A 125 13.29 17.20 2.07
CA ALA A 125 14.23 18.24 2.44
C ALA A 125 14.58 19.14 1.24
N GLU A 126 14.75 18.59 0.05
CA GLU A 126 15.00 19.37 -1.18
C GLU A 126 13.77 20.22 -1.55
N LYS A 127 12.55 19.66 -1.49
CA LYS A 127 11.31 20.42 -1.72
C LYS A 127 11.19 21.62 -0.78
N GLN A 128 11.45 21.42 0.51
CA GLN A 128 11.43 22.50 1.50
C GLN A 128 12.49 23.59 1.21
N ARG A 129 13.69 23.18 0.78
CA ARG A 129 14.75 24.16 0.37
C ARG A 129 14.34 24.97 -0.85
N VAL A 130 13.74 24.34 -1.84
CA VAL A 130 13.25 25.03 -3.06
C VAL A 130 12.11 25.97 -2.71
N GLU A 131 11.16 25.54 -1.92
CA GLU A 131 10.03 26.36 -1.48
C GLU A 131 10.48 27.56 -0.66
N ALA A 132 11.42 27.39 0.27
CA ALA A 132 12.03 28.49 1.02
C ALA A 132 12.77 29.48 0.15
N LYS A 133 13.42 29.03 -0.94
CA LYS A 133 14.05 29.94 -1.93
C LYS A 133 12.98 30.70 -2.73
N LEU A 134 11.93 30.04 -3.19
CA LEU A 134 10.82 30.67 -3.91
C LEU A 134 10.09 31.72 -3.07
N ALA A 135 9.84 31.41 -1.79
CA ALA A 135 9.24 32.36 -0.86
C ALA A 135 10.08 33.64 -0.67
N LYS A 136 11.41 33.52 -0.72
CA LYS A 136 12.31 34.69 -0.67
C LYS A 136 12.37 35.50 -1.98
N LEU A 137 12.05 34.88 -3.11
CA LEU A 137 12.04 35.50 -4.43
C LEU A 137 10.68 36.07 -4.83
N ALA A 138 9.60 35.71 -4.09
CA ALA A 138 8.28 36.27 -4.32
C ALA A 138 8.33 37.79 -4.04
N PRO A 139 7.97 38.65 -5.03
CA PRO A 139 7.97 40.08 -4.82
C PRO A 139 6.94 40.39 -3.71
N VAL A 140 7.38 41.16 -2.72
CA VAL A 140 6.50 41.78 -1.71
C VAL A 140 5.45 42.54 -2.47
N SER A 141 4.21 42.11 -2.45
CA SER A 141 3.10 42.86 -2.98
C SER A 141 3.05 44.20 -2.26
N PRO A 142 3.13 45.37 -2.97
CA PRO A 142 2.96 46.64 -2.34
C PRO A 142 1.47 46.83 -1.97
N SER A 143 1.13 46.42 -0.76
CA SER A 143 -0.14 46.80 -0.13
C SER A 143 0.08 48.05 0.70
N GLU A 144 0.06 49.22 0.04
CA GLU A 144 -0.34 50.46 0.71
C GLU A 144 -1.43 51.11 -0.13
N PRO A 145 -2.63 51.32 0.40
CA PRO A 145 -3.59 52.18 -0.24
C PRO A 145 -3.20 53.63 0.03
N LEU A 146 -2.76 54.36 -1.00
CA LEU A 146 -2.71 55.80 -0.97
C LEU A 146 -4.09 56.36 -0.71
N CYS A 147 -4.29 56.77 0.53
CA CYS A 147 -5.40 57.58 0.95
C CYS A 147 -5.27 58.96 0.29
N GLY A 148 -6.17 59.26 -0.63
CA GLY A 148 -6.30 60.55 -1.28
C GLY A 148 -7.78 60.82 -1.52
N ALA A 149 -8.34 61.62 -0.66
CA ALA A 149 -9.71 62.10 -0.72
C ALA A 149 -10.05 62.77 -2.05
N LEU A 150 -11.24 62.48 -2.57
CA LEU A 150 -12.13 63.49 -3.13
C LEU A 150 -13.56 62.96 -3.17
N ALA A 151 -14.43 63.87 -2.69
CA ALA A 151 -15.83 63.70 -2.43
C ALA A 151 -16.70 63.52 -3.68
N GLY A 152 -17.85 62.86 -3.48
CA GLY A 152 -19.12 63.26 -4.11
C GLY A 152 -19.63 62.38 -5.23
N THR A 153 -20.66 61.67 -4.92
CA THR A 153 -21.98 61.54 -5.51
C THR A 153 -22.48 60.11 -5.60
N ASP A 154 -23.46 59.78 -4.74
CA ASP A 154 -24.48 58.74 -4.97
C ASP A 154 -25.47 59.23 -6.05
N PRO A 155 -26.35 58.41 -6.61
CA PRO A 155 -26.73 57.01 -6.38
C PRO A 155 -27.07 56.24 -7.67
N ALA A 156 -27.13 54.92 -7.60
CA ALA A 156 -28.27 54.16 -8.17
C ALA A 156 -28.11 52.65 -7.85
N LYS A 157 -29.15 52.14 -7.26
CA LYS A 157 -29.47 50.73 -7.09
C LYS A 157 -29.35 49.98 -8.41
N ASP A 158 -28.72 48.79 -8.37
CA ASP A 158 -29.28 47.67 -9.11
C ASP A 158 -29.00 46.36 -8.41
N SER A 159 -30.06 45.71 -8.08
CA SER A 159 -30.17 44.39 -7.48
C SER A 159 -29.78 43.33 -8.49
N LEU A 160 -28.91 42.44 -8.11
CA LEU A 160 -28.83 41.10 -8.72
C LEU A 160 -28.72 40.07 -7.60
N ASP A 161 -29.90 39.57 -7.24
CA ASP A 161 -30.14 38.36 -6.50
C ASP A 161 -29.53 37.13 -7.23
N GLY A 162 -29.00 36.20 -6.44
CA GLY A 162 -29.07 34.77 -6.75
C GLY A 162 -27.88 34.14 -7.40
N ILE A 163 -26.82 33.91 -6.61
CA ILE A 163 -26.00 32.67 -6.82
C ILE A 163 -25.78 32.02 -5.45
N GLU A 164 -26.66 31.08 -5.12
CA GLU A 164 -26.45 30.18 -3.99
C GLU A 164 -25.27 29.24 -4.29
N ALA A 165 -24.24 29.29 -3.45
CA ALA A 165 -23.16 28.31 -3.42
C ALA A 165 -23.69 27.00 -2.81
N VAL A 166 -24.03 26.06 -3.67
CA VAL A 166 -24.42 24.70 -3.28
C VAL A 166 -23.17 23.95 -2.75
N SER A 167 -23.19 23.62 -1.47
CA SER A 167 -22.14 22.87 -0.81
C SER A 167 -22.02 21.46 -1.38
N TYR A 168 -20.78 20.94 -1.39
CA TYR A 168 -20.37 19.69 -2.05
C TYR A 168 -20.97 18.40 -1.42
N GLU A 169 -21.73 18.51 -0.33
CA GLU A 169 -22.28 17.35 0.40
C GLU A 169 -23.62 16.81 -0.11
N GLU A 170 -24.38 17.55 -0.90
CA GLU A 170 -25.73 17.11 -1.32
C GLU A 170 -25.78 16.17 -2.55
N ARG A 171 -24.66 15.87 -3.19
CA ARG A 171 -24.64 14.96 -4.37
C ARG A 171 -24.55 13.48 -4.02
N ARG A 172 -24.48 13.09 -2.74
CA ARG A 172 -24.26 11.69 -2.33
C ARG A 172 -25.52 10.89 -2.03
N THR A 173 -26.69 11.51 -2.03
CA THR A 173 -27.95 10.85 -1.60
C THR A 173 -28.97 10.56 -2.69
N LYS A 174 -28.71 10.87 -3.97
CA LYS A 174 -29.67 10.62 -5.08
C LYS A 174 -29.25 9.50 -6.05
N GLY A 175 -28.49 8.53 -5.62
CA GLY A 175 -28.05 7.39 -6.44
C GLY A 175 -28.47 6.01 -5.92
N LYS A 176 -29.64 5.89 -5.28
CA LYS A 176 -30.17 4.57 -4.86
C LYS A 176 -31.69 4.56 -4.86
N ALA A 177 -32.28 4.55 -6.04
CA ALA A 177 -33.62 4.00 -6.29
C ALA A 177 -33.79 3.90 -7.82
N GLY A 178 -33.77 2.67 -8.32
CA GLY A 178 -33.96 2.30 -9.73
C GLY A 178 -33.46 0.89 -9.96
#